data_435d548408a7379e39105cebafff7b03
#
_entry.id   435d548408a7379e39105cebafff7b03
#
_cell.length_a   1.000
_cell.length_b   1.000
_cell.length_c   1.000
_cell.angle_alpha   90.00
_cell.angle_beta   90.00
_cell.angle_gamma   90.00
#
_symmetry.space_group_name_H-M   'P 1'
#
loop_
_entity.id
_entity.type
_entity.pdbx_description
1 polymer ?
#
loop_
_entity_poly.entity_id
_entity_poly.type
_entity_poly.pdbx_seq_one_letter_code
_entity_poly.pdbx_strand_id
1 'polypeptide(L)'
;MPDTKFNNAVLPEFLSGRAYITGSGMEYGLPPDAALQFFRWALEHGIRVDGFEVWRPTVPGPTVFPGAGCDGDAEACIQAVPKVEVEYGHDIVLNIWARS
;
A
#
# COMPACT_ATOMS: atom_id res chain seq x y z
N MET A 1 13.26 9.82 -11.96
CA MET A 1 12.64 9.47 -11.67
C MET A 1 11.71 9.37 -11.14
N PRO A 2 11.76 9.69 -10.94
CA PRO A 2 10.51 9.96 -10.46
C PRO A 2 9.70 8.90 -9.91
N ASP A 3 9.76 7.84 -10.36
CA ASP A 3 8.81 6.81 -10.03
C ASP A 3 8.88 6.36 -8.62
N THR A 4 10.03 6.45 -8.02
CA THR A 4 10.20 5.96 -6.68
C THR A 4 9.50 6.80 -5.65
N LYS A 5 8.97 7.94 -6.04
CA LYS A 5 8.30 8.82 -5.11
C LYS A 5 6.81 8.78 -5.21
N PHE A 6 6.31 8.00 -6.11
CA PHE A 6 4.90 8.09 -6.42
C PHE A 6 4.01 7.68 -5.27
N ASN A 7 4.46 6.82 -4.37
CA ASN A 7 3.62 6.45 -3.25
C ASN A 7 3.19 7.68 -2.47
N ASN A 8 4.14 8.47 -2.03
CA ASN A 8 3.81 9.67 -1.27
C ASN A 8 3.07 10.69 -2.10
N ALA A 9 3.40 10.77 -3.38
CA ALA A 9 2.79 11.75 -4.25
C ALA A 9 1.30 11.50 -4.46
N VAL A 10 0.85 10.27 -4.34
CA VAL A 10 -0.55 9.96 -4.60
C VAL A 10 -1.32 9.56 -3.36
N LEU A 11 -0.74 9.67 -2.18
CA LEU A 11 -1.46 9.37 -0.95
C LEU A 11 -2.47 10.47 -0.66
N PRO A 12 -3.78 10.16 -0.68
CA PRO A 12 -4.77 11.19 -0.41
C PRO A 12 -4.75 11.60 1.05
N GLU A 13 -5.09 12.85 1.31
CA GLU A 13 -4.97 13.42 2.63
C GLU A 13 -5.80 12.67 3.66
N PHE A 14 -6.98 12.19 3.27
CA PHE A 14 -7.85 11.50 4.22
C PHE A 14 -7.27 10.19 4.73
N LEU A 15 -6.21 9.67 4.07
CA LEU A 15 -5.54 8.45 4.51
C LEU A 15 -4.17 8.72 5.13
N SER A 16 -3.70 9.96 5.09
CA SER A 16 -2.33 10.26 5.52
C SER A 16 -2.10 9.92 7.00
N GLY A 17 -3.11 10.08 7.84
CA GLY A 17 -2.99 9.75 9.25
C GLY A 17 -2.97 8.27 9.56
N ARG A 18 -3.29 7.44 8.58
CA ARG A 18 -3.28 5.99 8.74
C ARG A 18 -1.99 5.35 8.23
N ALA A 19 -1.15 6.11 7.57
CA ALA A 19 0.01 5.56 6.89
C ALA A 19 1.18 5.31 7.84
N TYR A 20 1.81 4.15 7.66
CA TYR A 20 3.11 3.88 8.26
C TYR A 20 4.15 4.43 7.30
N ILE A 21 4.92 5.41 7.74
CA ILE A 21 5.90 6.07 6.89
C ILE A 21 7.28 5.52 7.22
N THR A 22 8.06 5.17 6.21
CA THR A 22 9.43 4.68 6.43
C THR A 22 10.30 5.81 6.97
N GLY A 23 11.44 5.45 7.56
CA GLY A 23 12.36 6.43 8.12
C GLY A 23 12.88 7.42 7.09
N SER A 24 12.94 7.02 5.82
CA SER A 24 13.38 7.93 4.76
C SER A 24 12.26 8.88 4.31
N GLY A 25 11.02 8.59 4.65
CA GLY A 25 9.89 9.36 4.19
C GLY A 25 9.53 9.14 2.73
N MET A 26 10.19 8.19 2.08
CA MET A 26 10.01 7.96 0.64
C MET A 26 8.87 7.01 0.33
N GLU A 27 8.55 6.15 1.27
CA GLU A 27 7.54 5.12 1.05
C GLU A 27 6.63 5.04 2.25
N TYR A 28 5.44 4.50 2.03
CA TYR A 28 4.47 4.32 3.11
C TYR A 28 3.76 2.99 2.93
N GLY A 29 3.16 2.52 4.03
CA GLY A 29 2.28 1.38 3.99
C GLY A 29 0.96 1.73 4.65
N LEU A 30 -0.12 1.16 4.16
CA LEU A 30 -1.45 1.37 4.71
C LEU A 30 -1.96 0.07 5.32
N PRO A 31 -2.63 0.14 6.48
CA PRO A 31 -3.30 -1.04 7.01
C PRO A 31 -4.32 -1.55 6.00
N PRO A 32 -4.72 -2.83 6.08
CA PRO A 32 -5.58 -3.41 5.05
C PRO A 32 -6.86 -2.65 4.77
N ASP A 33 -7.56 -2.18 5.80
CA ASP A 33 -8.81 -1.44 5.60
C ASP A 33 -8.57 -0.10 4.91
N ALA A 34 -7.49 0.59 5.27
CA ALA A 34 -7.14 1.84 4.63
C ALA A 34 -6.68 1.61 3.19
N ALA A 35 -5.97 0.49 2.96
CA ALA A 35 -5.55 0.14 1.60
C ALA A 35 -6.76 -0.09 0.69
N LEU A 36 -7.80 -0.74 1.19
CA LEU A 36 -9.02 -0.91 0.42
C LEU A 36 -9.63 0.44 0.05
N GLN A 37 -9.65 1.37 0.98
CA GLN A 37 -10.14 2.73 0.70
C GLN A 37 -9.28 3.40 -0.37
N PHE A 38 -7.98 3.22 -0.30
CA PHE A 38 -7.07 3.78 -1.29
C PHE A 38 -7.36 3.23 -2.68
N PHE A 39 -7.52 1.91 -2.80
CA PHE A 39 -7.74 1.31 -4.11
C PHE A 39 -9.06 1.77 -4.72
N ARG A 40 -10.12 1.93 -3.91
CA ARG A 40 -11.40 2.44 -4.39
C ARG A 40 -11.28 3.89 -4.83
N TRP A 41 -10.58 4.69 -4.04
CA TRP A 41 -10.30 6.08 -4.40
C TRP A 41 -9.52 6.16 -5.72
N ALA A 42 -8.55 5.28 -5.89
CA ALA A 42 -7.74 5.25 -7.10
C ALA A 42 -8.59 4.95 -8.33
N LEU A 43 -9.52 4.01 -8.20
CA LEU A 43 -10.43 3.69 -9.31
C LEU A 43 -11.28 4.89 -9.69
N GLU A 44 -11.75 5.64 -8.70
CA GLU A 44 -12.61 6.79 -8.95
C GLU A 44 -11.87 7.96 -9.57
N HIS A 45 -10.58 8.07 -9.32
CA HIS A 45 -9.80 9.23 -9.73
C HIS A 45 -8.79 8.93 -10.83
N GLY A 46 -8.85 7.72 -11.40
CA GLY A 46 -7.96 7.38 -12.51
C GLY A 46 -6.50 7.25 -12.11
N ILE A 47 -6.24 6.93 -10.85
CA ILE A 47 -4.88 6.72 -10.37
C ILE A 47 -4.44 5.31 -10.76
N ARG A 48 -3.29 5.20 -11.40
CA ARG A 48 -2.78 3.90 -11.81
C ARG A 48 -2.16 3.17 -10.62
N VAL A 49 -2.59 1.94 -10.40
CA VAL A 49 -2.04 1.07 -9.37
C VAL A 49 -1.34 -0.09 -10.07
N ASP A 50 -0.11 -0.37 -9.65
CA ASP A 50 0.68 -1.47 -10.22
C ASP A 50 0.77 -2.66 -9.27
N GLY A 51 0.39 -2.49 -8.01
CA GLY A 51 0.41 -3.59 -7.05
C GLY A 51 0.74 -3.12 -5.65
N PHE A 52 0.99 -4.10 -4.77
CA PHE A 52 1.44 -3.80 -3.41
C PHE A 52 2.31 -4.93 -2.89
N GLU A 53 3.06 -4.62 -1.85
CA GLU A 53 3.89 -5.57 -1.14
C GLU A 53 3.47 -5.57 0.32
N VAL A 54 3.53 -6.73 0.97
CA VAL A 54 3.12 -6.85 2.38
C VAL A 54 4.31 -6.57 3.28
N TRP A 55 4.12 -5.69 4.26
CA TRP A 55 5.12 -5.37 5.27
C TRP A 55 4.51 -5.54 6.64
N ARG A 56 5.37 -5.84 7.63
CA ARG A 56 4.98 -5.69 9.04
C ARG A 56 5.69 -4.47 9.58
N PRO A 57 4.97 -3.54 10.22
CA PRO A 57 5.60 -2.32 10.74
C PRO A 57 6.40 -2.64 11.98
N THR A 58 7.71 -2.77 11.82
CA THR A 58 8.64 -3.06 12.91
C THR A 58 9.65 -1.94 13.03
N VAL A 59 10.40 -1.94 14.14
CA VAL A 59 11.40 -0.92 14.42
C VAL A 59 12.77 -1.58 14.28
N PRO A 60 13.74 -0.95 13.61
CA PRO A 60 13.79 0.43 13.10
C PRO A 60 13.15 0.64 11.74
N GLY A 61 12.76 -0.40 11.06
CA GLY A 61 12.10 -0.30 9.78
C GLY A 61 11.20 -1.48 9.56
N PRO A 62 10.51 -1.54 8.43
CA PRO A 62 9.53 -2.60 8.19
C PRO A 62 10.20 -3.94 7.97
N THR A 63 9.48 -5.00 8.36
CA THR A 63 9.82 -6.35 7.96
C THR A 63 9.09 -6.62 6.66
N VAL A 64 9.85 -6.84 5.59
CA VAL A 64 9.29 -7.06 4.27
C VAL A 64 9.10 -8.56 4.07
N PHE A 65 7.96 -8.93 3.47
CA PHE A 65 7.71 -10.32 3.09
C PHE A 65 7.87 -10.43 1.58
N PRO A 66 9.06 -10.80 1.09
CA PRO A 66 9.32 -10.85 -0.36
C PRO A 66 8.37 -11.84 -1.03
N GLY A 67 7.81 -11.43 -2.13
CA GLY A 67 6.89 -12.27 -2.86
C GLY A 67 5.47 -12.26 -2.34
N ALA A 68 5.22 -11.64 -1.20
CA ALA A 68 3.88 -11.48 -0.67
C ALA A 68 3.26 -10.20 -1.20
N GLY A 69 2.03 -10.27 -1.67
CA GLY A 69 1.35 -9.11 -2.17
C GLY A 69 0.63 -9.40 -3.47
N CYS A 70 0.61 -8.41 -4.34
CA CYS A 70 -0.14 -8.51 -5.58
C CYS A 70 0.55 -7.68 -6.65
N ASP A 71 0.73 -8.27 -7.83
CA ASP A 71 1.14 -7.54 -9.02
C ASP A 71 -0.11 -7.35 -9.84
N GLY A 72 -0.69 -6.16 -9.81
CA GLY A 72 -1.92 -5.95 -10.56
C GLY A 72 -2.51 -4.59 -10.31
N ASP A 73 -3.59 -4.30 -11.02
CA ASP A 73 -4.26 -3.01 -10.90
C ASP A 73 -5.09 -2.91 -9.62
N ALA A 74 -5.79 -1.80 -9.46
CA ALA A 74 -6.55 -1.55 -8.23
C ALA A 74 -7.60 -2.62 -7.98
N GLU A 75 -8.28 -3.11 -9.02
CA GLU A 75 -9.30 -4.14 -8.82
C GLU A 75 -8.69 -5.45 -8.36
N ALA A 76 -7.57 -5.85 -8.96
CA ALA A 76 -6.86 -7.04 -8.54
C ALA A 76 -6.40 -6.91 -7.08
N CYS A 77 -5.92 -5.73 -6.72
CA CYS A 77 -5.45 -5.48 -5.36
C CYS A 77 -6.59 -5.55 -4.36
N ILE A 78 -7.76 -5.02 -4.69
CA ILE A 78 -8.93 -5.11 -3.80
C ILE A 78 -9.24 -6.57 -3.48
N GLN A 79 -9.16 -7.44 -4.47
CA GLN A 79 -9.44 -8.85 -4.25
C GLN A 79 -8.34 -9.56 -3.48
N ALA A 80 -7.12 -9.09 -3.60
CA ALA A 80 -5.98 -9.71 -2.91
C ALA A 80 -5.90 -9.36 -1.43
N VAL A 81 -6.43 -8.21 -1.02
CA VAL A 81 -6.29 -7.74 0.37
C VAL A 81 -6.83 -8.75 1.38
N PRO A 82 -8.07 -9.28 1.25
CA PRO A 82 -8.54 -10.24 2.25
C PRO A 82 -7.68 -11.49 2.30
N LYS A 83 -7.09 -11.89 1.19
CA LYS A 83 -6.24 -13.09 1.16
C LYS A 83 -4.97 -12.88 1.95
N VAL A 84 -4.33 -11.72 1.82
CA VAL A 84 -3.11 -11.47 2.58
C VAL A 84 -3.42 -11.28 4.06
N GLU A 85 -4.59 -10.74 4.41
CA GLU A 85 -4.98 -10.65 5.80
C GLU A 85 -5.13 -12.03 6.45
N VAL A 86 -5.71 -12.97 5.72
CA VAL A 86 -5.85 -14.34 6.23
C VAL A 86 -4.47 -14.96 6.43
N GLU A 87 -3.55 -14.72 5.52
CA GLU A 87 -2.25 -15.37 5.56
C GLU A 87 -1.28 -14.71 6.54
N TYR A 88 -1.29 -13.39 6.65
CA TYR A 88 -0.29 -12.66 7.41
C TYR A 88 -0.83 -11.96 8.65
N GLY A 89 -2.15 -11.95 8.84
CA GLY A 89 -2.75 -11.32 10.00
C GLY A 89 -3.15 -9.87 9.73
N HIS A 90 -3.64 -9.19 10.77
CA HIS A 90 -4.15 -7.83 10.63
C HIS A 90 -3.10 -6.77 10.94
N ASP A 91 -1.98 -7.14 11.54
CA ASP A 91 -0.94 -6.21 11.93
C ASP A 91 0.09 -6.01 10.83
N ILE A 92 -0.41 -5.88 9.61
CA ILE A 92 0.41 -5.65 8.43
C ILE A 92 0.05 -4.32 7.81
N VAL A 93 0.95 -3.81 6.99
CA VAL A 93 0.67 -2.67 6.13
C VAL A 93 1.00 -3.06 4.70
N LEU A 94 0.34 -2.42 3.76
CA LEU A 94 0.53 -2.70 2.34
C LEU A 94 1.25 -1.52 1.71
N ASN A 95 2.44 -1.79 1.19
CA ASN A 95 3.21 -0.79 0.47
C ASN A 95 2.71 -0.78 -0.97
N ILE A 96 2.00 0.26 -1.34
CA ILE A 96 1.27 0.33 -2.60
C ILE A 96 2.11 1.04 -3.64
N TRP A 97 2.17 0.48 -4.84
CA TRP A 97 2.83 1.10 -5.97
C TRP A 97 1.76 1.73 -6.85
N ALA A 98 1.72 3.06 -6.83
CA ALA A 98 0.70 3.80 -7.57
C ALA A 98 1.29 5.10 -8.11
N ARG A 99 0.69 5.59 -9.18
CA ARG A 99 1.11 6.86 -9.78
C ARG A 99 -0.05 7.52 -10.50
N SER A 100 -0.06 8.81 -10.46
CA SER A 100 -1.09 9.60 -11.13
C SER A 100 -0.82 9.80 -12.62
#